data_d28a9984be4ee8dd0781fab112e91557
#
_entry.id   d28a9984be4ee8dd0781fab112e91557
#
_cell.length_a   1.000
_cell.length_b   1.000
_cell.length_c   1.000
_cell.angle_alpha   90.00
_cell.angle_beta   90.00
_cell.angle_gamma   90.00
#
_symmetry.space_group_name_H-M   'P 1'
#
loop_
_entity.id
_entity.type
_entity.pdbx_description
1 polymer ?
#
loop_
_entity_poly.entity_id
_entity_poly.type
_entity_poly.pdbx_seq_one_letter_code
_entity_poly.pdbx_strand_id
1 'polypeptide(L)'
;MKNLYYVEITDTFGGEANYSWLTRHVVRAKSERGAVNAMSRRSGMNWRFDGMKYLSKSGATCMFIDMYEEEYHGDYSFCSDDRKESEK
;
A
#
# COMPACT_ATOMS: atom_id res chain seq x y z
N MET A 1 7.28 9.65 15.84
CA MET A 1 7.02 10.41 14.61
C MET A 1 6.48 9.50 13.53
N LYS A 2 5.50 9.98 12.77
CA LYS A 2 4.90 9.19 11.72
C LYS A 2 5.36 9.65 10.35
N ASN A 3 5.44 8.72 9.43
CA ASN A 3 5.81 8.97 8.05
C ASN A 3 4.61 8.70 7.15
N LEU A 4 4.71 9.17 5.92
CA LEU A 4 3.73 8.83 4.89
C LEU A 4 4.32 7.77 3.99
N TYR A 5 3.53 6.75 3.71
CA TYR A 5 3.91 5.64 2.84
C TYR A 5 3.00 5.61 1.62
N TYR A 6 3.61 5.35 0.48
CA TYR A 6 2.87 5.17 -0.76
C TYR A 6 2.64 3.69 -0.97
N VAL A 7 1.39 3.30 -1.23
CA VAL A 7 1.00 1.90 -1.33
C VAL A 7 0.29 1.66 -2.65
N GLU A 8 0.71 0.62 -3.37
CA GLU A 8 0.02 0.15 -4.58
C GLU A 8 -0.45 -1.27 -4.34
N ILE A 9 -1.68 -1.56 -4.72
CA ILE A 9 -2.23 -2.91 -4.65
C ILE A 9 -2.73 -3.27 -6.03
N THR A 10 -2.34 -4.44 -6.50
CA THR A 10 -2.74 -4.95 -7.81
C THR A 10 -2.94 -6.47 -7.72
N ASP A 11 -3.51 -7.03 -8.79
CA ASP A 11 -3.68 -8.47 -8.88
C ASP A 11 -2.37 -9.16 -9.25
N THR A 12 -2.37 -10.48 -9.21
CA THR A 12 -1.20 -11.26 -9.60
C THR A 12 -1.56 -12.21 -10.72
N PHE A 13 -0.55 -12.59 -11.47
CA PHE A 13 -0.64 -13.66 -12.47
C PHE A 13 0.67 -14.43 -12.41
N GLY A 14 0.57 -15.75 -12.12
CA GLY A 14 1.77 -16.55 -11.97
C GLY A 14 2.64 -16.13 -10.81
N GLY A 15 2.03 -15.47 -9.79
CA GLY A 15 2.77 -15.03 -8.62
C GLY A 15 3.40 -13.67 -8.75
N GLU A 16 3.21 -13.00 -9.90
CA GLU A 16 3.80 -11.69 -10.13
C GLU A 16 2.72 -10.64 -10.36
N ALA A 17 3.07 -9.37 -10.13
CA ALA A 17 2.12 -8.29 -10.31
C ALA A 17 1.64 -8.25 -11.75
N ASN A 18 0.33 -8.18 -11.94
CA ASN A 18 -0.28 -8.28 -13.25
C ASN A 18 -0.84 -6.94 -13.75
N TYR A 19 -1.22 -6.06 -12.83
CA TYR A 19 -1.70 -4.72 -13.15
C TYR A 19 -2.95 -4.69 -14.04
N SER A 20 -3.79 -5.72 -13.95
CA SER A 20 -5.08 -5.65 -14.63
C SER A 20 -5.99 -4.62 -13.93
N TRP A 21 -5.72 -4.33 -12.67
CA TRP A 21 -6.30 -3.21 -11.92
C TRP A 21 -5.26 -2.74 -10.93
N LEU A 22 -5.43 -1.53 -10.43
CA LEU A 22 -4.45 -0.94 -9.52
C LEU A 22 -5.16 0.04 -8.60
N THR A 23 -4.90 -0.08 -7.31
CA THR A 23 -5.34 0.94 -6.35
C THR A 23 -4.12 1.54 -5.69
N ARG A 24 -4.20 2.82 -5.38
CA ARG A 24 -3.12 3.57 -4.77
C ARG A 24 -3.60 4.18 -3.47
N HIS A 25 -2.72 4.21 -2.48
CA HIS A 25 -3.06 4.71 -1.15
C HIS A 25 -1.88 5.48 -0.57
N VAL A 26 -2.17 6.49 0.24
CA VAL A 26 -1.16 7.13 1.08
C VAL A 26 -1.53 6.84 2.52
N VAL A 27 -0.61 6.25 3.27
CA VAL A 27 -0.87 5.76 4.62
C VAL A 27 0.10 6.43 5.58
N ARG A 28 -0.42 6.97 6.68
CA ARG A 28 0.41 7.54 7.73
C ARG A 28 0.67 6.48 8.79
N ALA A 29 1.94 6.20 9.05
CA ALA A 29 2.31 5.18 10.01
C ALA A 29 3.72 5.44 10.52
N LYS A 30 4.07 4.81 11.63
CA LYS A 30 5.40 4.98 12.23
C LYS A 30 6.47 4.18 11.49
N SER A 31 6.07 3.13 10.78
CA SER A 31 6.99 2.24 10.10
C SER A 31 6.27 1.56 8.96
N GLU A 32 7.05 0.88 8.11
CA GLU A 32 6.46 0.13 7.02
C GLU A 32 5.54 -0.96 7.57
N ARG A 33 5.92 -1.64 8.65
CA ARG A 33 5.04 -2.63 9.26
C ARG A 33 3.73 -2.00 9.72
N GLY A 34 3.79 -0.79 10.25
CA GLY A 34 2.59 -0.08 10.64
C GLY A 34 1.70 0.21 9.44
N ALA A 35 2.30 0.54 8.29
CA ALA A 35 1.56 0.77 7.06
C ALA A 35 0.88 -0.53 6.60
N VAL A 36 1.59 -1.66 6.67
CA VAL A 36 1.00 -2.96 6.33
C VAL A 36 -0.19 -3.25 7.23
N ASN A 37 -0.04 -3.01 8.54
CA ASN A 37 -1.13 -3.26 9.48
C ASN A 37 -2.35 -2.39 9.17
N ALA A 38 -2.10 -1.13 8.81
CA ALA A 38 -3.19 -0.24 8.44
C ALA A 38 -3.92 -0.75 7.20
N MET A 39 -3.16 -1.22 6.21
CA MET A 39 -3.79 -1.76 5.00
C MET A 39 -4.53 -3.06 5.29
N SER A 40 -4.04 -3.87 6.22
CA SER A 40 -4.78 -5.08 6.62
C SER A 40 -6.14 -4.72 7.19
N ARG A 41 -6.18 -3.68 8.03
CA ARG A 41 -7.46 -3.25 8.60
C ARG A 41 -8.40 -2.69 7.53
N ARG A 42 -7.85 -1.92 6.59
CA ARG A 42 -8.66 -1.24 5.58
C ARG A 42 -9.19 -2.21 4.52
N SER A 43 -8.37 -3.19 4.15
CA SER A 43 -8.72 -4.12 3.08
C SER A 43 -9.40 -5.38 3.58
N GLY A 44 -9.25 -5.69 4.88
CA GLY A 44 -9.73 -6.95 5.42
C GLY A 44 -8.88 -8.13 5.03
N MET A 45 -7.69 -7.89 4.48
CA MET A 45 -6.80 -8.95 4.04
C MET A 45 -5.55 -8.98 4.90
N ASN A 46 -4.96 -10.16 5.02
CA ASN A 46 -3.68 -10.31 5.68
C ASN A 46 -2.58 -10.38 4.62
N TRP A 47 -1.45 -9.75 4.93
CA TRP A 47 -0.36 -9.64 3.98
C TRP A 47 0.89 -10.26 4.57
N ARG A 48 1.66 -10.98 3.72
CA ARG A 48 2.96 -11.51 4.12
C ARG A 48 4.00 -11.07 3.11
N PHE A 49 5.20 -10.81 3.60
CA PHE A 49 6.30 -10.34 2.79
C PHE A 49 6.98 -11.53 2.12
N ASP A 50 7.23 -11.42 0.80
CA ASP A 50 7.88 -12.51 0.07
C ASP A 50 9.33 -12.18 -0.31
N GLY A 51 9.87 -11.08 0.20
CA GLY A 51 11.22 -10.62 -0.11
C GLY A 51 11.25 -9.46 -1.06
N MET A 52 10.19 -9.23 -1.81
CA MET A 52 10.09 -8.13 -2.77
C MET A 52 8.80 -7.34 -2.58
N LYS A 53 7.73 -8.01 -2.23
CA LYS A 53 6.41 -7.40 -2.12
C LYS A 53 5.61 -8.16 -1.08
N TYR A 54 4.43 -7.66 -0.78
CA TYR A 54 3.53 -8.33 0.14
C TYR A 54 2.47 -9.06 -0.67
N LEU A 55 2.15 -10.28 -0.27
CA LEU A 55 1.12 -11.10 -0.92
C LEU A 55 -0.03 -11.32 0.03
N SER A 56 -1.25 -11.31 -0.49
CA SER A 56 -2.41 -11.70 0.27
C SER A 56 -2.34 -13.21 0.55
N LYS A 57 -3.20 -13.68 1.46
CA LYS A 57 -3.15 -15.08 1.87
C LYS A 57 -3.31 -16.03 0.69
N SER A 58 -4.19 -15.71 -0.25
CA SER A 58 -4.43 -16.56 -1.42
C SER A 58 -3.35 -16.39 -2.49
N GLY A 59 -2.56 -15.31 -2.41
CA GLY A 59 -1.62 -14.98 -3.45
C GLY A 59 -2.25 -14.28 -4.65
N ALA A 60 -3.55 -14.00 -4.61
CA ALA A 60 -4.24 -13.40 -5.75
C ALA A 60 -4.00 -11.90 -5.88
N THR A 61 -3.56 -11.25 -4.81
CA THR A 61 -3.25 -9.82 -4.82
C THR A 61 -1.88 -9.58 -4.21
N CYS A 62 -1.23 -8.52 -4.65
CA CYS A 62 0.05 -8.12 -4.07
C CYS A 62 0.03 -6.63 -3.77
N MET A 63 0.95 -6.22 -2.89
CA MET A 63 1.02 -4.86 -2.40
C MET A 63 2.47 -4.42 -2.36
N PHE A 64 2.74 -3.22 -2.88
CA PHE A 64 4.06 -2.59 -2.82
C PHE A 64 3.98 -1.39 -1.92
N ILE A 65 4.99 -1.20 -1.08
CA ILE A 65 5.05 -0.07 -0.16
C ILE A 65 6.37 0.65 -0.33
N ASP A 66 6.30 1.97 -0.54
CA ASP A 66 7.46 2.83 -0.62
C ASP A 66 7.22 4.05 0.25
N MET A 67 8.27 4.82 0.51
CA MET A 67 8.10 6.11 1.14
C MET A 67 7.35 7.02 0.18
N TYR A 68 6.35 7.74 0.69
CA TYR A 68 5.65 8.70 -0.14
C TYR A 68 6.58 9.86 -0.49
N GLU A 69 6.59 10.23 -1.76
CA GLU A 69 7.35 11.38 -2.24
C GLU A 69 6.44 12.21 -3.12
N GLU A 70 6.22 13.44 -2.71
CA GLU A 70 5.30 14.34 -3.39
C GLU A 70 5.66 14.49 -4.86
N GLU A 71 6.96 14.54 -5.16
CA GLU A 71 7.43 14.75 -6.52
C GLU A 71 7.01 13.63 -7.45
N TYR A 72 6.99 12.40 -6.96
CA TYR A 72 6.69 11.24 -7.78
C TYR A 72 5.26 10.75 -7.65
N HIS A 73 4.64 10.96 -6.50
CA HIS A 73 3.35 10.36 -6.20
C HIS A 73 2.22 11.37 -6.09
N GLY A 74 2.56 12.65 -5.97
CA GLY A 74 1.58 13.66 -5.57
C GLY A 74 0.41 13.83 -6.50
N ASP A 75 0.59 13.53 -7.80
CA ASP A 75 -0.45 13.73 -8.79
C ASP A 75 -1.36 12.52 -9.00
N TYR A 76 -1.07 11.40 -8.33
CA TYR A 76 -1.90 10.22 -8.46
C TYR A 76 -3.24 10.42 -7.76
N SER A 77 -4.24 9.67 -8.20
CA SER A 77 -5.51 9.58 -7.51
C SER A 77 -5.44 8.44 -6.50
N PHE A 78 -5.84 8.72 -5.26
CA PHE A 78 -5.70 7.74 -4.17
C PHE A 78 -7.07 7.28 -3.70
N CYS A 79 -7.18 5.97 -3.44
CA CYS A 79 -8.40 5.40 -2.85
C CYS A 79 -8.51 5.77 -1.39
N SER A 80 -7.38 5.85 -0.68
CA SER A 80 -7.34 6.40 0.66
C SER A 80 -6.10 7.28 0.75
N ASP A 81 -6.22 8.41 1.46
CA ASP A 81 -5.19 9.44 1.41
C ASP A 81 -5.06 10.07 2.78
N ASP A 82 -4.05 9.61 3.52
CA ASP A 82 -3.84 10.08 4.88
C ASP A 82 -3.10 11.41 4.95
N ARG A 83 -2.73 12.00 3.81
CA ARG A 83 -2.03 13.27 3.84
C ARG A 83 -2.85 14.35 4.53
N LYS A 84 -4.16 14.26 4.41
CA LYS A 84 -5.05 15.30 4.94
C LYS A 84 -5.40 15.09 6.40
N GLU A 85 -5.08 13.96 6.97
CA GLU A 85 -5.43 13.70 8.36
C GLU A 85 -4.57 14.47 9.33
N SER A 86 -3.38 14.89 8.90
CA SER A 86 -2.47 15.59 9.78
C SER A 86 -3.00 16.94 10.22
N GLU A 87 -4.05 17.41 9.61
CA GLU A 87 -4.61 18.73 9.91
C GLU A 87 -5.66 18.70 11.00
N LYS A 88 -5.92 17.56 11.55
CA LYS A 88 -6.90 17.44 12.63
C LYS A 88 -6.32 17.79 13.97
#